data_3b9da011d4c2c3c258485bf8462339bd
#
_entry.id   3b9da011d4c2c3c258485bf8462339bd
#
_cell.length_a   1.000
_cell.length_b   1.000
_cell.length_c   1.000
_cell.angle_alpha   90.00
_cell.angle_beta   90.00
_cell.angle_gamma   90.00
#
_symmetry.space_group_name_H-M   'P 1'
#
loop_
_entity.id
_entity.type
_entity.pdbx_description
1 polymer ?
#
loop_
_entity_poly.entity_id
_entity_poly.type
_entity_poly.pdbx_seq_one_letter_code
_entity_poly.pdbx_strand_id
1 'polypeptide(L)'
;MTETTAYYTCCDPADPCACMSMRTNYNFLCDWLALFPDGLEEVDEDSFIRCLVVGTGLGCGVIRTNLYIADQLKRMPRLCEFALTMRHLDRARLVAIEHACVSVKDELLPLVEEEIIRLLTPTKPRQMLITARTITEKIKEIITQIDPPAAERSAYESEEQLDMSHQPDGISTLTCTFRADEGHEVHTILKSVAAREHCTQAQALLQLIRQQTTATVVLNLYAPQDNHQTVNFGGTHTLDATAAAEWLDRVTRTRDIDYYANAHTPAYRIPEAMKAFVKGRDGGCRFPGCGARAEVCDIDHVVPYDQGGATAPANLQCLCRRCHNLKTDGMVTATITKDATVAWTMPDGSTVTTMPQGPVTPTIKHRDSRWAVSIAGRRKRRINRAA
;
A
#
# COMPACT_ATOMS: atom_id res chain seq x y z
N MET A 1 11.52 -37.30 -37.05
CA MET A 1 10.88 -36.07 -36.57
C MET A 1 11.23 -35.98 -35.08
N THR A 2 12.15 -35.12 -34.69
CA THR A 2 12.47 -34.86 -33.29
C THR A 2 11.24 -34.28 -32.62
N GLU A 3 10.64 -35.00 -31.65
CA GLU A 3 9.58 -34.45 -30.81
C GLU A 3 10.11 -33.16 -30.16
N THR A 4 9.59 -32.05 -30.61
CA THR A 4 9.96 -30.76 -30.04
C THR A 4 9.24 -30.67 -28.70
N THR A 5 9.97 -30.75 -27.60
CA THR A 5 9.42 -30.68 -26.23
C THR A 5 8.59 -29.41 -26.05
N ALA A 6 7.40 -29.54 -25.46
CA ALA A 6 6.55 -28.39 -25.17
C ALA A 6 7.17 -27.56 -24.03
N TYR A 7 7.22 -26.23 -24.20
CA TYR A 7 7.72 -25.29 -23.18
C TYR A 7 7.16 -23.88 -23.39
N TYR A 8 7.17 -23.11 -22.32
CA TYR A 8 6.81 -21.68 -22.39
C TYR A 8 7.98 -20.82 -22.86
N THR A 9 7.71 -19.76 -23.64
CA THR A 9 8.76 -18.82 -24.08
C THR A 9 9.54 -18.22 -22.91
N CYS A 10 8.88 -17.98 -21.75
CA CYS A 10 9.52 -17.48 -20.54
C CYS A 10 10.37 -18.53 -19.79
N CYS A 11 10.44 -19.78 -20.30
CA CYS A 11 11.26 -20.87 -19.78
C CYS A 11 12.34 -21.35 -20.80
N ASP A 12 12.60 -20.59 -21.83
CA ASP A 12 13.63 -20.92 -22.84
C ASP A 12 15.03 -20.73 -22.22
N PRO A 13 15.81 -21.79 -22.01
CA PRO A 13 17.13 -21.67 -21.41
C PRO A 13 18.15 -20.96 -22.33
N ALA A 14 17.86 -20.79 -23.60
CA ALA A 14 18.68 -20.07 -24.54
C ALA A 14 18.40 -18.55 -24.54
N ASP A 15 17.29 -18.12 -23.94
CA ASP A 15 16.92 -16.70 -23.84
C ASP A 15 17.36 -16.10 -22.50
N PRO A 16 18.28 -15.12 -22.49
CA PRO A 16 18.73 -14.45 -21.25
C PRO A 16 17.59 -13.80 -20.45
N CYS A 17 16.54 -13.28 -21.11
CA CYS A 17 15.38 -12.70 -20.44
C CYS A 17 14.55 -13.77 -19.72
N ALA A 18 14.34 -14.93 -20.37
CA ALA A 18 13.69 -16.07 -19.75
C ALA A 18 14.49 -16.61 -18.55
N CYS A 19 15.80 -16.73 -18.69
CA CYS A 19 16.68 -17.15 -17.58
C CYS A 19 16.62 -16.19 -16.38
N MET A 20 16.58 -14.88 -16.63
CA MET A 20 16.43 -13.86 -15.59
C MET A 20 15.07 -14.01 -14.89
N SER A 21 13.98 -14.15 -15.66
CA SER A 21 12.63 -14.31 -15.13
C SER A 21 12.51 -15.57 -14.28
N MET A 22 12.97 -16.71 -14.79
CA MET A 22 12.96 -17.99 -14.06
C MET A 22 13.71 -17.92 -12.73
N ARG A 23 14.87 -17.26 -12.70
CA ARG A 23 15.65 -17.08 -11.48
C ARG A 23 14.94 -16.19 -10.47
N THR A 24 14.33 -15.07 -10.93
CA THR A 24 13.58 -14.17 -10.07
C THR A 24 12.37 -14.89 -9.45
N ASN A 25 11.60 -15.63 -10.26
CA ASN A 25 10.44 -16.37 -9.78
C ASN A 25 10.83 -17.47 -8.77
N TYR A 26 11.91 -18.21 -9.06
CA TYR A 26 12.42 -19.25 -8.16
C TYR A 26 12.87 -18.69 -6.82
N ASN A 27 13.67 -17.63 -6.83
CA ASN A 27 14.13 -16.98 -5.59
C ASN A 27 12.97 -16.44 -4.78
N PHE A 28 12.00 -15.76 -5.44
CA PHE A 28 10.80 -15.28 -4.78
C PHE A 28 10.07 -16.40 -4.03
N LEU A 29 9.84 -17.53 -4.68
CA LEU A 29 9.16 -18.67 -4.08
C LEU A 29 9.96 -19.25 -2.89
N CYS A 30 11.26 -19.50 -3.08
CA CYS A 30 12.11 -20.05 -2.02
C CYS A 30 12.14 -19.14 -0.80
N ASP A 31 12.34 -17.84 -1.01
CA ASP A 31 12.46 -16.86 0.07
C ASP A 31 11.15 -16.78 0.89
N TRP A 32 10.00 -16.66 0.23
CA TRP A 32 8.72 -16.50 0.94
C TRP A 32 8.21 -17.81 1.57
N LEU A 33 8.49 -18.97 0.97
CA LEU A 33 8.21 -20.26 1.59
C LEU A 33 9.06 -20.50 2.85
N ALA A 34 10.33 -20.06 2.83
CA ALA A 34 11.22 -20.14 3.98
C ALA A 34 10.87 -19.13 5.10
N LEU A 35 10.34 -17.95 4.74
CA LEU A 35 9.90 -16.94 5.70
C LEU A 35 8.53 -17.22 6.30
N PHE A 36 7.75 -18.13 5.72
CA PHE A 36 6.42 -18.45 6.22
C PHE A 36 6.53 -19.22 7.55
N PRO A 37 5.86 -18.75 8.63
CA PRO A 37 6.05 -19.32 9.96
C PRO A 37 5.49 -20.74 10.07
N ASP A 38 6.14 -21.56 10.89
CA ASP A 38 5.58 -22.83 11.33
C ASP A 38 4.71 -22.57 12.55
N GLY A 39 3.56 -23.26 12.68
CA GLY A 39 2.67 -23.13 13.84
C GLY A 39 1.87 -21.82 13.87
N LEU A 40 1.06 -21.58 12.85
CA LEU A 40 0.24 -20.36 12.67
C LEU A 40 -0.65 -20.00 13.88
N GLU A 41 -1.09 -20.97 14.64
CA GLU A 41 -2.00 -20.78 15.78
C GLU A 41 -1.34 -19.99 16.95
N GLU A 42 -0.02 -19.97 17.02
CA GLU A 42 0.75 -19.31 18.07
C GLU A 42 1.33 -17.95 17.63
N VAL A 43 1.18 -17.60 16.34
CA VAL A 43 1.81 -16.40 15.75
C VAL A 43 0.78 -15.30 15.57
N ASP A 44 0.98 -14.17 16.24
CA ASP A 44 0.23 -12.95 15.93
C ASP A 44 0.65 -12.39 14.57
N GLU A 45 -0.29 -12.40 13.59
CA GLU A 45 -0.04 -12.01 12.21
C GLU A 45 0.56 -10.60 12.11
N ASP A 46 -0.01 -9.64 12.85
CA ASP A 46 0.41 -8.25 12.75
C ASP A 46 1.81 -8.02 13.29
N SER A 47 2.15 -8.63 14.42
CA SER A 47 3.49 -8.58 14.99
C SER A 47 4.52 -9.23 14.08
N PHE A 48 4.21 -10.39 13.52
CA PHE A 48 5.08 -11.09 12.59
C PHE A 48 5.35 -10.27 11.32
N ILE A 49 4.29 -9.75 10.68
CA ILE A 49 4.44 -8.88 9.50
C ILE A 49 5.30 -7.65 9.84
N ARG A 50 5.14 -7.06 11.03
CA ARG A 50 5.93 -5.88 11.43
C ARG A 50 7.42 -6.19 11.59
N CYS A 51 7.78 -7.34 12.13
CA CYS A 51 9.18 -7.78 12.18
C CYS A 51 9.77 -7.93 10.76
N LEU A 52 9.00 -8.53 9.84
CA LEU A 52 9.43 -8.65 8.43
C LEU A 52 9.57 -7.30 7.74
N VAL A 53 8.71 -6.31 8.04
CA VAL A 53 8.85 -4.93 7.53
C VAL A 53 10.20 -4.34 7.92
N VAL A 54 10.60 -4.50 9.19
CA VAL A 54 11.88 -3.99 9.68
C VAL A 54 13.05 -4.67 8.97
N GLY A 55 13.00 -5.99 8.81
CA GLY A 55 14.08 -6.76 8.18
C GLY A 55 14.18 -6.58 6.66
N THR A 56 13.05 -6.44 5.97
CA THR A 56 13.01 -6.40 4.50
C THR A 56 12.91 -5.00 3.91
N GLY A 57 12.41 -4.03 4.67
CA GLY A 57 12.06 -2.69 4.18
C GLY A 57 10.81 -2.65 3.27
N LEU A 58 10.10 -3.77 3.11
CA LEU A 58 8.88 -3.85 2.30
C LEU A 58 7.67 -3.32 3.07
N GLY A 59 6.65 -2.83 2.36
CA GLY A 59 5.39 -2.42 2.97
C GLY A 59 4.56 -3.61 3.46
N CYS A 60 3.80 -3.42 4.56
CA CYS A 60 2.98 -4.47 5.18
C CYS A 60 2.05 -5.21 4.19
N GLY A 61 1.39 -4.48 3.27
CA GLY A 61 0.50 -5.10 2.29
C GLY A 61 1.23 -6.03 1.31
N VAL A 62 2.47 -5.68 0.92
CA VAL A 62 3.30 -6.52 0.06
C VAL A 62 3.68 -7.80 0.79
N ILE A 63 4.11 -7.68 2.05
CA ILE A 63 4.51 -8.81 2.89
C ILE A 63 3.31 -9.74 3.10
N ARG A 64 2.15 -9.20 3.51
CA ARG A 64 0.93 -9.97 3.73
C ARG A 64 0.53 -10.77 2.49
N THR A 65 0.47 -10.12 1.34
CA THR A 65 0.16 -10.80 0.07
C THR A 65 1.14 -11.94 -0.23
N ASN A 66 2.43 -11.74 0.01
CA ASN A 66 3.44 -12.76 -0.27
C ASN A 66 3.36 -13.93 0.72
N LEU A 67 3.01 -13.68 1.97
CA LEU A 67 2.75 -14.74 2.95
C LEU A 67 1.49 -15.54 2.59
N TYR A 68 0.42 -14.90 2.11
CA TYR A 68 -0.78 -15.61 1.65
C TYR A 68 -0.50 -16.48 0.42
N ILE A 69 0.38 -16.03 -0.49
CA ILE A 69 0.87 -16.89 -1.59
C ILE A 69 1.60 -18.12 -1.03
N ALA A 70 2.47 -17.94 -0.04
CA ALA A 70 3.21 -19.04 0.56
C ALA A 70 2.28 -20.03 1.28
N ASP A 71 1.28 -19.51 2.02
CA ASP A 71 0.24 -20.32 2.65
C ASP A 71 -0.52 -21.15 1.61
N GLN A 72 -1.03 -20.52 0.56
CA GLN A 72 -1.77 -21.20 -0.50
C GLN A 72 -0.94 -22.30 -1.16
N LEU A 73 0.36 -22.07 -1.39
CA LEU A 73 1.24 -23.06 -1.97
C LEU A 73 1.56 -24.22 -1.00
N LYS A 74 1.64 -23.96 0.31
CA LYS A 74 1.75 -25.04 1.31
C LYS A 74 0.50 -25.93 1.35
N ARG A 75 -0.69 -25.34 1.16
CA ARG A 75 -1.97 -26.07 1.02
C ARG A 75 -2.08 -26.84 -0.31
N MET A 76 -1.28 -26.47 -1.33
CA MET A 76 -1.24 -27.07 -2.67
C MET A 76 0.18 -27.53 -3.01
N PRO A 77 0.67 -28.62 -2.38
CA PRO A 77 2.08 -29.02 -2.44
C PRO A 77 2.55 -29.45 -3.83
N ARG A 78 1.68 -30.07 -4.65
CA ARG A 78 2.01 -30.47 -6.03
C ARG A 78 2.16 -29.25 -6.94
N LEU A 79 1.32 -28.21 -6.75
CA LEU A 79 1.45 -26.94 -7.46
C LEU A 79 2.70 -26.19 -7.03
N CYS A 80 3.05 -26.23 -5.74
CA CYS A 80 4.29 -25.66 -5.22
C CYS A 80 5.52 -26.29 -5.89
N GLU A 81 5.59 -27.62 -5.93
CA GLU A 81 6.67 -28.36 -6.59
C GLU A 81 6.71 -28.05 -8.10
N PHE A 82 5.57 -28.01 -8.76
CA PHE A 82 5.45 -27.64 -10.16
C PHE A 82 5.97 -26.23 -10.42
N ALA A 83 5.60 -25.24 -9.59
CA ALA A 83 6.04 -23.87 -9.71
C ALA A 83 7.56 -23.72 -9.50
N LEU A 84 8.14 -24.41 -8.51
CA LEU A 84 9.57 -24.43 -8.23
C LEU A 84 10.36 -25.12 -9.37
N THR A 85 9.81 -26.16 -9.97
CA THR A 85 10.43 -26.90 -11.08
C THR A 85 10.42 -26.09 -12.37
N MET A 86 9.23 -25.62 -12.76
CA MET A 86 9.03 -24.89 -14.02
C MET A 86 9.49 -23.43 -13.99
N ARG A 87 9.48 -22.78 -12.82
CA ARG A 87 9.93 -21.39 -12.56
C ARG A 87 9.24 -20.33 -13.43
N HIS A 88 8.05 -20.64 -13.93
CA HIS A 88 7.32 -19.79 -14.89
C HIS A 88 6.28 -18.87 -14.24
N LEU A 89 5.89 -19.13 -12.99
CA LEU A 89 4.91 -18.35 -12.27
C LEU A 89 5.55 -17.16 -11.58
N ASP A 90 5.26 -15.97 -12.08
CA ASP A 90 5.61 -14.72 -11.43
C ASP A 90 4.64 -14.39 -10.28
N ARG A 91 5.01 -13.38 -9.49
CA ARG A 91 4.20 -12.93 -8.35
C ARG A 91 2.74 -12.61 -8.74
N ALA A 92 2.52 -11.96 -9.90
CA ALA A 92 1.17 -11.57 -10.31
C ALA A 92 0.27 -12.79 -10.58
N ARG A 93 0.83 -13.84 -11.19
CA ARG A 93 0.12 -15.10 -11.44
C ARG A 93 -0.12 -15.89 -10.16
N LEU A 94 0.82 -15.87 -9.22
CA LEU A 94 0.66 -16.51 -7.91
C LEU A 94 -0.43 -15.81 -7.08
N VAL A 95 -0.50 -14.48 -7.09
CA VAL A 95 -1.62 -13.72 -6.50
C VAL A 95 -2.96 -14.11 -7.14
N ALA A 96 -2.98 -14.26 -8.47
CA ALA A 96 -4.21 -14.65 -9.17
C ALA A 96 -4.70 -16.04 -8.76
N ILE A 97 -3.79 -16.98 -8.54
CA ILE A 97 -4.09 -18.35 -8.07
C ILE A 97 -4.60 -18.30 -6.63
N GLU A 98 -3.87 -17.60 -5.75
CA GLU A 98 -4.23 -17.46 -4.33
C GLU A 98 -5.64 -16.88 -4.18
N HIS A 99 -5.90 -15.72 -4.76
CA HIS A 99 -7.21 -15.05 -4.71
C HIS A 99 -8.36 -15.91 -5.29
N ALA A 100 -8.08 -16.72 -6.30
CA ALA A 100 -9.12 -17.57 -6.88
C ALA A 100 -9.42 -18.80 -6.01
N CYS A 101 -8.44 -19.31 -5.25
CA CYS A 101 -8.54 -20.55 -4.49
C CYS A 101 -8.86 -20.37 -3.00
N VAL A 102 -8.80 -19.14 -2.47
CA VAL A 102 -8.92 -18.85 -1.02
C VAL A 102 -10.20 -19.44 -0.40
N SER A 103 -11.32 -19.46 -1.13
CA SER A 103 -12.62 -19.94 -0.66
C SER A 103 -12.86 -21.44 -0.87
N VAL A 104 -11.93 -22.15 -1.50
CA VAL A 104 -12.05 -23.59 -1.76
C VAL A 104 -11.77 -24.37 -0.48
N LYS A 105 -12.63 -25.36 -0.19
CA LYS A 105 -12.45 -26.27 0.95
C LYS A 105 -11.21 -27.13 0.79
N ASP A 106 -10.52 -27.39 1.92
CA ASP A 106 -9.27 -28.17 1.91
C ASP A 106 -9.42 -29.56 1.29
N GLU A 107 -10.58 -30.22 1.50
CA GLU A 107 -10.83 -31.57 0.92
C GLU A 107 -10.91 -31.56 -0.61
N LEU A 108 -11.25 -30.42 -1.22
CA LEU A 108 -11.39 -30.25 -2.67
C LEU A 108 -10.16 -29.64 -3.33
N LEU A 109 -9.25 -29.06 -2.53
CA LEU A 109 -8.03 -28.44 -3.05
C LEU A 109 -7.19 -29.40 -3.93
N PRO A 110 -7.00 -30.70 -3.62
CA PRO A 110 -6.22 -31.59 -4.47
C PRO A 110 -6.79 -31.75 -5.88
N LEU A 111 -8.12 -31.68 -6.04
CA LEU A 111 -8.78 -31.76 -7.35
C LEU A 111 -8.58 -30.46 -8.14
N VAL A 112 -8.75 -29.32 -7.47
CA VAL A 112 -8.51 -27.99 -8.07
C VAL A 112 -7.04 -27.84 -8.45
N GLU A 113 -6.12 -28.29 -7.61
CA GLU A 113 -4.68 -28.28 -7.84
C GLU A 113 -4.30 -29.04 -9.11
N GLU A 114 -4.85 -30.22 -9.31
CA GLU A 114 -4.59 -31.04 -10.51
C GLU A 114 -5.03 -30.32 -11.79
N GLU A 115 -6.20 -29.70 -11.79
CA GLU A 115 -6.70 -28.96 -12.95
C GLU A 115 -5.88 -27.69 -13.21
N ILE A 116 -5.42 -26.99 -12.16
CA ILE A 116 -4.51 -25.84 -12.29
C ILE A 116 -3.18 -26.27 -12.90
N ILE A 117 -2.58 -27.35 -12.44
CA ILE A 117 -1.33 -27.88 -13.01
C ILE A 117 -1.54 -28.24 -14.49
N ARG A 118 -2.68 -28.88 -14.84
CA ARG A 118 -3.02 -29.18 -16.23
C ARG A 118 -3.15 -27.91 -17.08
N LEU A 119 -3.84 -26.89 -16.57
CA LEU A 119 -4.00 -25.57 -17.21
C LEU A 119 -2.66 -24.89 -17.48
N LEU A 120 -1.71 -25.01 -16.54
CA LEU A 120 -0.42 -24.35 -16.55
C LEU A 120 0.71 -25.21 -17.14
N THR A 121 0.41 -26.39 -17.64
CA THR A 121 1.37 -27.23 -18.35
C THR A 121 1.40 -26.84 -19.83
N PRO A 122 2.57 -26.53 -20.41
CA PRO A 122 2.67 -26.21 -21.83
C PRO A 122 2.34 -27.42 -22.70
N THR A 123 1.60 -27.21 -23.77
CA THR A 123 1.21 -28.26 -24.73
C THR A 123 1.90 -28.12 -26.09
N LYS A 124 2.59 -26.98 -26.30
CA LYS A 124 3.27 -26.67 -27.56
C LYS A 124 4.65 -26.06 -27.28
N PRO A 125 5.61 -26.25 -28.21
CA PRO A 125 6.89 -25.53 -28.14
C PRO A 125 6.69 -24.02 -28.24
N ARG A 126 7.45 -23.25 -27.46
CA ARG A 126 7.42 -21.77 -27.43
C ARG A 126 6.04 -21.19 -27.19
N GLN A 127 5.24 -21.85 -26.36
CA GLN A 127 3.90 -21.38 -25.99
C GLN A 127 4.00 -20.10 -25.15
N MET A 128 3.13 -19.15 -25.38
CA MET A 128 2.97 -17.99 -24.48
C MET A 128 2.27 -18.42 -23.19
N LEU A 129 2.83 -18.02 -22.05
CA LEU A 129 2.18 -18.22 -20.76
C LEU A 129 0.95 -17.29 -20.67
N ILE A 130 -0.17 -17.82 -20.24
CA ILE A 130 -1.42 -17.05 -20.06
C ILE A 130 -1.26 -15.96 -19.00
N THR A 131 -2.05 -14.90 -19.13
CA THR A 131 -2.01 -13.74 -18.21
C THR A 131 -2.59 -14.09 -16.84
N ALA A 132 -2.25 -13.34 -15.79
CA ALA A 132 -2.83 -13.49 -14.46
C ALA A 132 -4.36 -13.40 -14.50
N ARG A 133 -4.92 -12.47 -15.28
CA ARG A 133 -6.37 -12.33 -15.49
C ARG A 133 -6.99 -13.63 -16.07
N THR A 134 -6.39 -14.16 -17.12
CA THR A 134 -6.88 -15.40 -17.75
C THR A 134 -6.77 -16.58 -16.78
N ILE A 135 -5.71 -16.64 -15.94
CA ILE A 135 -5.58 -17.65 -14.88
C ILE A 135 -6.76 -17.52 -13.91
N THR A 136 -7.07 -16.34 -13.40
CA THR A 136 -8.20 -16.13 -12.50
C THR A 136 -9.52 -16.59 -13.13
N GLU A 137 -9.78 -16.21 -14.38
CA GLU A 137 -11.00 -16.58 -15.11
C GLU A 137 -11.12 -18.12 -15.25
N LYS A 138 -10.04 -18.78 -15.64
CA LYS A 138 -10.02 -20.23 -15.82
C LYS A 138 -10.11 -21.01 -14.51
N ILE A 139 -9.44 -20.55 -13.46
CA ILE A 139 -9.55 -21.18 -12.14
C ILE A 139 -10.98 -21.04 -11.60
N LYS A 140 -11.64 -19.89 -11.78
CA LYS A 140 -13.04 -19.72 -11.40
C LYS A 140 -13.97 -20.69 -12.16
N GLU A 141 -13.73 -20.92 -13.45
CA GLU A 141 -14.45 -21.94 -14.22
C GLU A 141 -14.25 -23.35 -13.63
N ILE A 142 -13.01 -23.71 -13.26
CA ILE A 142 -12.66 -24.98 -12.62
C ILE A 142 -13.38 -25.11 -11.27
N ILE A 143 -13.30 -24.09 -10.42
CA ILE A 143 -13.94 -24.08 -9.10
C ILE A 143 -15.45 -24.20 -9.23
N THR A 144 -16.06 -23.53 -10.20
CA THR A 144 -17.51 -23.63 -10.45
C THR A 144 -17.95 -25.06 -10.74
N GLN A 145 -17.08 -25.88 -11.34
CA GLN A 145 -17.37 -27.29 -11.63
C GLN A 145 -17.11 -28.21 -10.43
N ILE A 146 -16.08 -27.92 -9.63
CA ILE A 146 -15.62 -28.79 -8.53
C ILE A 146 -16.29 -28.42 -7.20
N ASP A 147 -16.39 -27.12 -6.89
CA ASP A 147 -16.98 -26.56 -5.66
C ASP A 147 -17.90 -25.38 -6.00
N PRO A 148 -19.10 -25.62 -6.57
CA PRO A 148 -20.03 -24.55 -6.91
C PRO A 148 -20.34 -23.58 -5.73
N PRO A 149 -20.48 -24.04 -4.47
CA PRO A 149 -20.66 -23.13 -3.33
C PRO A 149 -19.48 -22.21 -3.06
N ALA A 150 -18.25 -22.62 -3.37
CA ALA A 150 -17.08 -21.73 -3.24
C ALA A 150 -17.10 -20.61 -4.27
N ALA A 151 -17.55 -20.89 -5.50
CA ALA A 151 -17.72 -19.89 -6.53
C ALA A 151 -18.76 -18.81 -6.13
N GLU A 152 -19.85 -19.22 -5.49
CA GLU A 152 -20.86 -18.29 -4.95
C GLU A 152 -20.30 -17.45 -3.78
N ARG A 153 -19.62 -18.07 -2.81
CA ARG A 153 -18.98 -17.36 -1.69
C ARG A 153 -18.00 -16.30 -2.17
N SER A 154 -17.14 -16.64 -3.12
CA SER A 154 -16.17 -15.69 -3.71
C SER A 154 -16.83 -14.49 -4.39
N ALA A 155 -18.09 -14.63 -4.87
CA ALA A 155 -18.83 -13.53 -5.46
C ALA A 155 -19.46 -12.60 -4.40
N TYR A 156 -19.78 -13.12 -3.20
CA TYR A 156 -20.38 -12.37 -2.11
C TYR A 156 -19.38 -11.72 -1.14
N GLU A 157 -18.14 -12.26 -1.06
CA GLU A 157 -17.10 -11.78 -0.14
C GLU A 157 -16.24 -10.64 -0.70
N SER A 158 -16.51 -10.14 -1.89
CA SER A 158 -15.92 -8.87 -2.31
C SER A 158 -16.58 -7.75 -1.49
N GLU A 159 -16.03 -7.49 -0.30
CA GLU A 159 -16.39 -6.30 0.47
C GLU A 159 -16.25 -5.07 -0.43
N GLU A 160 -17.29 -4.25 -0.44
CA GLU A 160 -17.22 -2.93 -1.06
C GLU A 160 -16.06 -2.18 -0.42
N GLN A 161 -15.03 -1.92 -1.20
CA GLN A 161 -13.83 -1.26 -0.70
C GLN A 161 -13.57 0.02 -1.50
N LEU A 162 -13.16 1.04 -0.79
CA LEU A 162 -12.64 2.26 -1.38
C LEU A 162 -11.23 2.49 -0.86
N ASP A 163 -10.25 2.46 -1.75
CA ASP A 163 -8.86 2.75 -1.45
C ASP A 163 -8.39 3.99 -2.21
N MET A 164 -7.62 4.82 -1.52
CA MET A 164 -7.03 6.02 -2.11
C MET A 164 -5.53 6.00 -1.91
N SER A 165 -4.80 5.82 -2.99
CA SER A 165 -3.35 5.94 -3.01
C SER A 165 -2.94 7.28 -3.64
N HIS A 166 -1.82 7.80 -3.18
CA HIS A 166 -1.28 9.06 -3.69
C HIS A 166 0.18 8.87 -4.05
N GLN A 167 0.53 9.24 -5.24
CA GLN A 167 1.88 9.10 -5.79
C GLN A 167 2.75 10.30 -5.40
N PRO A 168 4.07 10.13 -5.31
CA PRO A 168 4.99 11.24 -5.03
C PRO A 168 5.00 12.35 -6.10
N ASP A 169 4.47 12.07 -7.28
CA ASP A 169 4.32 13.01 -8.41
C ASP A 169 3.07 13.90 -8.31
N GLY A 170 2.30 13.80 -7.21
CA GLY A 170 1.09 14.57 -6.98
C GLY A 170 -0.18 13.93 -7.58
N ILE A 171 -0.07 12.75 -8.19
CA ILE A 171 -1.24 12.01 -8.70
C ILE A 171 -1.88 11.23 -7.56
N SER A 172 -3.21 11.27 -7.48
CA SER A 172 -3.98 10.44 -6.57
C SER A 172 -4.81 9.44 -7.37
N THR A 173 -4.77 8.17 -6.94
CA THR A 173 -5.57 7.09 -7.53
C THR A 173 -6.64 6.67 -6.54
N LEU A 174 -7.89 6.71 -6.99
CA LEU A 174 -9.04 6.16 -6.28
C LEU A 174 -9.39 4.82 -6.90
N THR A 175 -9.41 3.77 -6.07
CA THR A 175 -9.84 2.43 -6.47
C THR A 175 -11.09 2.08 -5.66
N CYS A 176 -12.18 1.79 -6.37
CA CYS A 176 -13.42 1.33 -5.75
C CYS A 176 -13.70 -0.09 -6.21
N THR A 177 -14.07 -0.95 -5.28
CA THR A 177 -14.54 -2.30 -5.57
C THR A 177 -16.05 -2.32 -5.37
N PHE A 178 -16.77 -2.72 -6.39
CA PHE A 178 -18.23 -2.84 -6.42
C PHE A 178 -18.63 -4.24 -6.86
N ARG A 179 -19.83 -4.64 -6.59
CA ARG A 179 -20.46 -5.76 -7.28
C ARG A 179 -20.51 -5.46 -8.78
N ALA A 180 -20.52 -6.51 -9.61
CA ALA A 180 -20.41 -6.35 -11.06
C ALA A 180 -21.53 -5.49 -11.68
N ASP A 181 -22.75 -5.62 -11.15
CA ASP A 181 -23.93 -4.84 -11.56
C ASP A 181 -23.77 -3.36 -11.19
N GLU A 182 -23.38 -3.05 -9.95
CA GLU A 182 -23.13 -1.70 -9.45
C GLU A 182 -21.95 -1.03 -10.16
N GLY A 183 -20.86 -1.78 -10.38
CA GLY A 183 -19.71 -1.30 -11.15
C GLY A 183 -20.08 -0.93 -12.59
N HIS A 184 -20.98 -1.69 -13.22
CA HIS A 184 -21.50 -1.37 -14.55
C HIS A 184 -22.36 -0.11 -14.52
N GLU A 185 -23.22 0.04 -13.52
CA GLU A 185 -24.06 1.24 -13.32
C GLU A 185 -23.18 2.49 -13.14
N VAL A 186 -22.22 2.46 -12.20
CA VAL A 186 -21.27 3.55 -11.94
C VAL A 186 -20.52 3.94 -13.23
N HIS A 187 -19.98 2.96 -13.97
CA HIS A 187 -19.29 3.23 -15.23
C HIS A 187 -20.21 3.90 -16.26
N THR A 188 -21.45 3.43 -16.37
CA THR A 188 -22.43 3.98 -17.32
C THR A 188 -22.81 5.41 -16.97
N ILE A 189 -23.04 5.71 -15.67
CA ILE A 189 -23.32 7.07 -15.19
C ILE A 189 -22.14 7.99 -15.50
N LEU A 190 -20.92 7.60 -15.13
CA LEU A 190 -19.72 8.42 -15.35
C LEU A 190 -19.49 8.70 -16.83
N LYS A 191 -19.66 7.70 -17.68
CA LYS A 191 -19.56 7.85 -19.13
C LYS A 191 -20.61 8.82 -19.70
N SER A 192 -21.86 8.73 -19.21
CA SER A 192 -22.95 9.63 -19.63
C SER A 192 -22.69 11.07 -19.19
N VAL A 193 -22.31 11.29 -17.94
CA VAL A 193 -21.98 12.63 -17.43
C VAL A 193 -20.77 13.22 -18.15
N ALA A 194 -19.71 12.45 -18.35
CA ALA A 194 -18.51 12.88 -19.08
C ALA A 194 -18.82 13.32 -20.51
N ALA A 195 -19.70 12.59 -21.21
CA ALA A 195 -20.11 12.93 -22.55
C ALA A 195 -20.96 14.22 -22.60
N ARG A 196 -21.89 14.38 -21.64
CA ARG A 196 -22.75 15.57 -21.54
C ARG A 196 -21.96 16.83 -21.19
N GLU A 197 -21.03 16.72 -20.24
CA GLU A 197 -20.26 17.85 -19.72
C GLU A 197 -18.93 18.06 -20.50
N HIS A 198 -18.68 17.29 -21.55
CA HIS A 198 -17.44 17.35 -22.36
C HIS A 198 -16.17 17.28 -21.50
N CYS A 199 -16.13 16.39 -20.51
CA CYS A 199 -15.02 16.24 -19.58
C CYS A 199 -14.57 14.78 -19.47
N THR A 200 -13.48 14.51 -18.70
CA THR A 200 -13.05 13.15 -18.42
C THR A 200 -13.96 12.47 -17.38
N GLN A 201 -13.99 11.13 -17.33
CA GLN A 201 -14.76 10.40 -16.32
C GLN A 201 -14.29 10.73 -14.89
N ALA A 202 -13.00 11.00 -14.70
CA ALA A 202 -12.47 11.44 -13.40
C ALA A 202 -13.00 12.83 -13.00
N GLN A 203 -13.10 13.77 -13.96
CA GLN A 203 -13.71 15.08 -13.73
C GLN A 203 -15.22 14.96 -13.46
N ALA A 204 -15.92 14.09 -14.19
CA ALA A 204 -17.33 13.79 -13.95
C ALA A 204 -17.57 13.24 -12.53
N LEU A 205 -16.74 12.33 -12.05
CA LEU A 205 -16.78 11.82 -10.68
C LEU A 205 -16.60 12.93 -9.65
N LEU A 206 -15.60 13.79 -9.82
CA LEU A 206 -15.37 14.93 -8.92
C LEU A 206 -16.55 15.93 -8.91
N GLN A 207 -17.18 16.17 -10.06
CA GLN A 207 -18.37 17.02 -10.13
C GLN A 207 -19.54 16.41 -9.35
N LEU A 208 -19.82 15.11 -9.54
CA LEU A 208 -20.90 14.43 -8.83
C LEU A 208 -20.68 14.45 -7.31
N ILE A 209 -19.45 14.18 -6.85
CA ILE A 209 -19.10 14.24 -5.42
C ILE A 209 -19.32 15.67 -4.87
N ARG A 210 -18.86 16.70 -5.58
CA ARG A 210 -19.00 18.10 -5.15
C ARG A 210 -20.45 18.57 -5.09
N GLN A 211 -21.30 18.11 -6.00
CA GLN A 211 -22.72 18.47 -6.05
C GLN A 211 -23.55 17.83 -4.94
N GLN A 212 -23.17 16.61 -4.50
CA GLN A 212 -23.93 15.83 -3.53
C GLN A 212 -23.43 15.96 -2.08
N THR A 213 -22.27 16.62 -1.85
CA THR A 213 -21.73 16.70 -0.50
C THR A 213 -22.41 17.81 0.33
N THR A 214 -22.91 17.43 1.50
CA THR A 214 -23.36 18.34 2.57
C THR A 214 -22.41 18.38 3.76
N ALA A 215 -21.31 17.58 3.70
CA ALA A 215 -20.35 17.47 4.76
C ALA A 215 -19.46 18.72 4.84
N THR A 216 -19.16 19.18 6.06
CA THR A 216 -18.11 20.17 6.30
C THR A 216 -16.78 19.45 6.32
N VAL A 217 -15.92 19.74 5.34
CA VAL A 217 -14.59 19.16 5.20
C VAL A 217 -13.55 20.20 5.60
N VAL A 218 -12.63 19.82 6.49
CA VAL A 218 -11.47 20.64 6.87
C VAL A 218 -10.24 20.07 6.20
N LEU A 219 -9.63 20.84 5.30
CA LEU A 219 -8.39 20.49 4.63
C LEU A 219 -7.29 21.40 5.16
N ASN A 220 -6.15 20.82 5.53
CA ASN A 220 -5.00 21.58 6.02
C ASN A 220 -3.99 21.78 4.88
N LEU A 221 -3.62 23.02 4.66
CA LEU A 221 -2.51 23.42 3.80
C LEU A 221 -1.37 23.92 4.69
N TYR A 222 -0.16 23.50 4.38
CA TYR A 222 1.05 23.97 5.09
C TYR A 222 1.90 24.78 4.12
N ALA A 223 2.21 26.01 4.48
CA ALA A 223 3.04 26.91 3.69
C ALA A 223 3.96 27.70 4.61
N PRO A 224 5.22 28.02 4.19
CA PRO A 224 6.05 28.99 4.88
C PRO A 224 5.39 30.36 4.91
N GLN A 225 5.58 31.14 5.98
CA GLN A 225 4.96 32.47 6.11
C GLN A 225 5.47 33.47 5.06
N ASP A 226 6.72 33.34 4.66
CA ASP A 226 7.46 34.25 3.77
C ASP A 226 7.47 33.79 2.30
N ASN A 227 7.04 32.57 2.04
CA ASN A 227 7.08 31.99 0.68
C ASN A 227 5.91 31.03 0.42
N HIS A 228 4.87 31.53 -0.22
CA HIS A 228 3.71 30.74 -0.63
C HIS A 228 3.92 29.93 -1.92
N GLN A 229 5.13 29.91 -2.48
CA GLN A 229 5.43 29.08 -3.67
C GLN A 229 5.54 27.58 -3.34
N THR A 230 5.74 27.25 -2.07
CA THR A 230 5.81 25.85 -1.62
C THR A 230 4.65 25.58 -0.67
N VAL A 231 3.52 25.16 -1.20
CA VAL A 231 2.34 24.75 -0.43
C VAL A 231 2.27 23.24 -0.38
N ASN A 232 2.16 22.70 0.82
CA ASN A 232 1.96 21.27 1.01
C ASN A 232 0.51 20.99 1.38
N PHE A 233 -0.09 20.03 0.69
CA PHE A 233 -1.49 19.63 0.88
C PHE A 233 -1.58 18.46 1.86
N GLY A 234 -2.21 18.70 3.01
CA GLY A 234 -2.48 17.66 4.00
C GLY A 234 -1.24 17.00 4.62
N GLY A 235 -0.04 17.52 4.41
CA GLY A 235 1.21 16.85 4.83
C GLY A 235 1.69 15.76 3.86
N THR A 236 1.07 15.62 2.70
CA THR A 236 1.27 14.48 1.80
C THR A 236 2.04 14.78 0.54
N HIS A 237 1.79 15.90 -0.09
CA HIS A 237 2.47 16.29 -1.32
C HIS A 237 2.57 17.82 -1.43
N THR A 238 3.59 18.27 -2.14
CA THR A 238 3.78 19.69 -2.45
C THR A 238 3.03 20.02 -3.74
N LEU A 239 2.21 21.05 -3.71
CA LEU A 239 1.49 21.56 -4.86
C LEU A 239 2.45 22.29 -5.81
N ASP A 240 2.19 22.23 -7.11
CA ASP A 240 2.80 23.16 -8.05
C ASP A 240 2.24 24.58 -7.87
N ALA A 241 2.87 25.58 -8.48
CA ALA A 241 2.52 26.98 -8.27
C ALA A 241 1.06 27.31 -8.68
N THR A 242 0.54 26.66 -9.71
CA THR A 242 -0.83 26.88 -10.21
C THR A 242 -1.84 26.29 -9.23
N ALA A 243 -1.68 25.03 -8.86
CA ALA A 243 -2.53 24.37 -7.88
C ALA A 243 -2.44 25.05 -6.49
N ALA A 244 -1.25 25.52 -6.09
CA ALA A 244 -1.06 26.27 -4.86
C ALA A 244 -1.87 27.57 -4.86
N ALA A 245 -1.85 28.35 -5.94
CA ALA A 245 -2.62 29.58 -6.06
C ALA A 245 -4.13 29.30 -5.99
N GLU A 246 -4.63 28.32 -6.71
CA GLU A 246 -6.06 27.92 -6.69
C GLU A 246 -6.53 27.49 -5.31
N TRP A 247 -5.69 26.77 -4.56
CA TRP A 247 -6.03 26.31 -3.21
C TRP A 247 -5.92 27.43 -2.18
N LEU A 248 -4.93 28.32 -2.29
CA LEU A 248 -4.76 29.45 -1.39
C LEU A 248 -5.92 30.45 -1.50
N ASP A 249 -6.46 30.66 -2.70
CA ASP A 249 -7.68 31.49 -2.91
C ASP A 249 -8.91 30.94 -2.20
N ARG A 250 -8.95 29.64 -1.92
CA ARG A 250 -10.04 28.95 -1.21
C ARG A 250 -9.82 28.87 0.31
N VAL A 251 -8.72 29.39 0.83
CA VAL A 251 -8.42 29.33 2.26
C VAL A 251 -9.37 30.25 3.03
N THR A 252 -10.10 29.67 3.97
CA THR A 252 -11.06 30.40 4.82
C THR A 252 -10.46 30.81 6.17
N ARG A 253 -9.35 30.19 6.57
CA ARG A 253 -8.70 30.47 7.85
C ARG A 253 -7.21 30.14 7.80
N THR A 254 -6.40 31.03 8.33
CA THR A 254 -4.95 30.83 8.51
C THR A 254 -4.59 30.70 9.98
N ARG A 255 -3.51 30.00 10.27
CA ARG A 255 -2.99 29.82 11.62
C ARG A 255 -1.47 29.65 11.58
N ASP A 256 -0.77 30.36 12.44
CA ASP A 256 0.62 30.08 12.71
C ASP A 256 0.72 28.82 13.58
N ILE A 257 1.30 27.75 13.02
CA ILE A 257 1.42 26.47 13.72
C ILE A 257 2.77 26.31 14.43
N ASP A 258 3.78 27.09 14.10
CA ASP A 258 5.10 27.03 14.77
C ASP A 258 4.99 27.40 16.25
N TYR A 259 4.04 28.28 16.58
CA TYR A 259 3.69 28.56 17.96
C TYR A 259 3.42 27.32 18.81
N TYR A 260 2.90 26.27 18.17
CA TYR A 260 2.53 25.04 18.88
C TYR A 260 3.68 24.06 19.05
N ALA A 261 4.85 24.30 18.46
CA ALA A 261 6.01 23.43 18.60
C ALA A 261 6.41 23.13 20.05
N ASN A 262 6.27 24.14 20.93
CA ASN A 262 6.59 24.04 22.35
C ASN A 262 5.36 24.19 23.26
N ALA A 263 4.16 24.13 22.70
CA ALA A 263 2.94 24.24 23.47
C ALA A 263 2.72 23.01 24.36
N HIS A 264 2.04 23.20 25.48
CA HIS A 264 1.61 22.10 26.35
C HIS A 264 0.22 22.40 26.92
N THR A 265 -0.49 21.37 27.29
CA THR A 265 -1.75 21.49 28.03
C THR A 265 -1.82 20.43 29.11
N PRO A 266 -2.40 20.74 30.30
CA PRO A 266 -2.63 19.75 31.33
C PRO A 266 -3.80 18.82 31.02
N ALA A 267 -4.57 19.08 29.96
CA ALA A 267 -5.71 18.25 29.56
C ALA A 267 -5.26 17.05 28.74
N TYR A 268 -5.92 15.90 28.92
CA TYR A 268 -5.76 14.72 28.06
C TYR A 268 -6.13 15.03 26.59
N ARG A 269 -7.20 15.81 26.39
CA ARG A 269 -7.68 16.19 25.05
C ARG A 269 -6.69 17.10 24.33
N ILE A 270 -6.19 16.63 23.20
CA ILE A 270 -5.23 17.36 22.38
C ILE A 270 -5.96 18.45 21.57
N PRO A 271 -5.55 19.74 21.68
CA PRO A 271 -6.13 20.84 20.89
C PRO A 271 -5.92 20.63 19.38
N GLU A 272 -6.90 21.03 18.57
CA GLU A 272 -6.86 20.86 17.11
C GLU A 272 -5.64 21.51 16.44
N ALA A 273 -5.20 22.66 16.95
CA ALA A 273 -3.98 23.30 16.46
C ALA A 273 -2.71 22.50 16.74
N MET A 274 -2.64 21.85 17.90
CA MET A 274 -1.54 20.96 18.25
C MET A 274 -1.56 19.69 17.41
N LYS A 275 -2.77 19.14 17.13
CA LYS A 275 -2.91 18.02 16.20
C LYS A 275 -2.45 18.39 14.79
N ALA A 276 -2.81 19.58 14.30
CA ALA A 276 -2.36 20.07 13.01
C ALA A 276 -0.83 20.18 12.95
N PHE A 277 -0.20 20.72 14.01
CA PHE A 277 1.26 20.77 14.10
C PHE A 277 1.89 19.38 14.04
N VAL A 278 1.43 18.43 14.88
CA VAL A 278 1.96 17.06 14.91
C VAL A 278 1.76 16.35 13.56
N LYS A 279 0.58 16.49 12.93
CA LYS A 279 0.31 15.96 11.59
C LYS A 279 1.23 16.57 10.54
N GLY A 280 1.42 17.90 10.57
CA GLY A 280 2.33 18.58 9.65
C GLY A 280 3.81 18.24 9.89
N ARG A 281 4.22 17.95 11.13
CA ARG A 281 5.56 17.48 11.47
C ARG A 281 5.81 16.04 11.01
N ASP A 282 4.90 15.15 11.30
CA ASP A 282 5.10 13.71 11.08
C ASP A 282 4.85 13.29 9.63
N GLY A 283 3.90 13.93 8.94
CA GLY A 283 3.52 13.63 7.55
C GLY A 283 2.77 12.31 7.37
N GLY A 284 2.88 11.39 8.33
CA GLY A 284 2.24 10.06 8.31
C GLY A 284 2.42 9.30 9.60
N CYS A 285 1.95 8.06 9.61
CA CYS A 285 2.13 7.15 10.73
C CYS A 285 3.61 6.93 11.02
N ARG A 286 3.98 7.10 12.29
CA ARG A 286 5.37 6.99 12.75
C ARG A 286 5.82 5.55 12.98
N PHE A 287 4.92 4.59 12.88
CA PHE A 287 5.27 3.17 13.00
C PHE A 287 6.16 2.73 11.82
N PRO A 288 7.22 1.94 12.06
CA PRO A 288 8.13 1.46 11.04
C PRO A 288 7.41 0.80 9.87
N GLY A 289 7.73 1.22 8.64
CA GLY A 289 7.17 0.67 7.40
C GLY A 289 5.66 0.89 7.19
N CYS A 290 5.01 1.71 8.02
CA CYS A 290 3.61 2.06 7.81
C CYS A 290 3.50 3.26 6.87
N GLY A 291 2.80 3.09 5.75
CA GLY A 291 2.56 4.15 4.76
C GLY A 291 1.30 4.98 4.99
N ALA A 292 0.61 4.80 6.13
CA ALA A 292 -0.62 5.55 6.42
C ALA A 292 -0.32 7.05 6.62
N ARG A 293 -1.16 7.88 6.02
CA ARG A 293 -0.99 9.34 6.02
C ARG A 293 -1.45 9.99 7.30
N ALA A 294 -0.93 11.20 7.55
CA ALA A 294 -1.27 11.97 8.73
C ALA A 294 -2.78 12.27 8.86
N GLU A 295 -3.50 12.42 7.74
CA GLU A 295 -4.95 12.70 7.77
C GLU A 295 -5.73 11.58 8.46
N VAL A 296 -5.40 10.33 8.18
CA VAL A 296 -6.07 9.15 8.74
C VAL A 296 -5.46 8.66 10.05
N CYS A 297 -4.45 9.38 10.57
CA CYS A 297 -3.81 9.03 11.83
C CYS A 297 -4.49 9.72 13.02
N ASP A 298 -4.58 8.96 14.11
CA ASP A 298 -4.77 9.51 15.45
C ASP A 298 -3.50 10.20 15.92
N ILE A 299 -3.62 11.09 16.90
CA ILE A 299 -2.48 11.62 17.62
C ILE A 299 -2.35 10.85 18.93
N ASP A 300 -1.26 10.12 19.05
CA ASP A 300 -0.95 9.23 20.17
C ASP A 300 0.04 9.89 21.15
N HIS A 301 -0.15 9.66 22.45
CA HIS A 301 0.85 9.99 23.48
C HIS A 301 1.91 8.88 23.51
N VAL A 302 3.17 9.20 23.20
CA VAL A 302 4.26 8.22 23.21
C VAL A 302 4.44 7.62 24.61
N VAL A 303 4.57 8.45 25.62
CA VAL A 303 4.36 8.07 27.01
C VAL A 303 2.88 8.27 27.32
N PRO A 304 2.12 7.22 27.68
CA PRO A 304 0.69 7.33 27.94
C PRO A 304 0.36 8.40 28.98
N TYR A 305 -0.76 9.12 28.78
CA TYR A 305 -1.16 10.21 29.66
C TYR A 305 -1.42 9.75 31.10
N ASP A 306 -2.02 8.58 31.27
CA ASP A 306 -2.27 7.94 32.58
C ASP A 306 -0.98 7.50 33.28
N GLN A 307 0.13 7.38 32.55
CA GLN A 307 1.48 7.14 33.06
C GLN A 307 2.30 8.42 33.25
N GLY A 308 1.64 9.57 33.23
CA GLY A 308 2.27 10.89 33.44
C GLY A 308 2.83 11.53 32.18
N GLY A 309 2.51 11.00 31.00
CA GLY A 309 2.93 11.59 29.72
C GLY A 309 2.26 12.94 29.47
N ALA A 310 3.05 13.95 29.13
CA ALA A 310 2.54 15.29 28.85
C ALA A 310 1.77 15.37 27.53
N THR A 311 0.69 16.15 27.49
CA THR A 311 0.04 16.55 26.24
C THR A 311 0.80 17.73 25.62
N ALA A 312 1.89 17.41 24.97
CA ALA A 312 2.79 18.33 24.28
C ALA A 312 3.37 17.66 23.02
N PRO A 313 3.68 18.40 21.94
CA PRO A 313 4.22 17.83 20.71
C PRO A 313 5.46 16.95 20.91
N ALA A 314 6.28 17.26 21.94
CA ALA A 314 7.44 16.46 22.29
C ALA A 314 7.11 15.05 22.80
N ASN A 315 5.84 14.77 23.17
CA ASN A 315 5.34 13.48 23.60
C ASN A 315 4.22 12.95 22.69
N LEU A 316 3.97 13.59 21.55
CA LEU A 316 2.88 13.22 20.64
C LEU A 316 3.43 12.72 19.30
N GLN A 317 2.75 11.78 18.70
CA GLN A 317 3.07 11.24 17.38
C GLN A 317 1.82 10.86 16.58
N CYS A 318 1.95 10.76 15.26
CA CYS A 318 0.90 10.21 14.38
C CYS A 318 0.96 8.70 14.35
N LEU A 319 -0.13 8.03 14.67
CA LEU A 319 -0.32 6.58 14.46
C LEU A 319 -1.65 6.32 13.77
N CYS A 320 -1.67 5.50 12.73
CA CYS A 320 -2.93 4.98 12.21
C CYS A 320 -3.58 4.07 13.26
N ARG A 321 -4.91 3.86 13.17
CA ARG A 321 -5.68 3.11 14.17
C ARG A 321 -5.05 1.76 14.49
N ARG A 322 -4.62 1.00 13.48
CA ARG A 322 -3.99 -0.31 13.67
C ARG A 322 -2.68 -0.23 14.46
N CYS A 323 -1.77 0.68 14.09
CA CYS A 323 -0.49 0.85 14.80
C CYS A 323 -0.66 1.45 16.20
N HIS A 324 -1.71 2.26 16.39
CA HIS A 324 -2.09 2.79 17.70
C HIS A 324 -2.54 1.65 18.63
N ASN A 325 -3.39 0.74 18.14
CA ASN A 325 -3.82 -0.43 18.90
C ASN A 325 -2.63 -1.32 19.29
N LEU A 326 -1.73 -1.67 18.37
CA LEU A 326 -0.54 -2.48 18.67
C LEU A 326 0.31 -1.90 19.82
N LYS A 327 0.44 -0.56 19.86
CA LYS A 327 1.16 0.11 20.96
C LYS A 327 0.35 0.07 22.25
N THR A 328 -0.97 0.31 22.18
CA THR A 328 -1.87 0.29 23.34
C THR A 328 -1.94 -1.09 23.98
N ASP A 329 -1.94 -2.15 23.15
CA ASP A 329 -1.96 -3.54 23.60
C ASP A 329 -0.59 -4.02 24.12
N GLY A 330 0.42 -3.14 24.11
CA GLY A 330 1.75 -3.44 24.64
C GLY A 330 2.61 -4.33 23.76
N MET A 331 2.17 -4.64 22.54
CA MET A 331 2.93 -5.45 21.58
C MET A 331 4.22 -4.77 21.14
N VAL A 332 4.26 -3.45 21.15
CA VAL A 332 5.43 -2.63 20.83
C VAL A 332 5.54 -1.47 21.81
N THR A 333 6.76 -0.99 22.04
CA THR A 333 6.99 0.22 22.83
C THR A 333 7.70 1.27 22.03
N ALA A 334 7.54 2.54 22.42
CA ALA A 334 8.13 3.67 21.74
C ALA A 334 8.69 4.70 22.72
N THR A 335 9.77 5.33 22.33
CA THR A 335 10.31 6.54 22.99
C THR A 335 10.52 7.63 21.96
N ILE A 336 10.34 8.90 22.34
CA ILE A 336 10.50 10.03 21.44
C ILE A 336 11.52 11.03 22.00
N THR A 337 12.35 11.55 21.13
CA THR A 337 13.32 12.60 21.46
C THR A 337 12.80 14.00 21.14
N LYS A 338 13.49 15.05 21.57
CA LYS A 338 13.08 16.45 21.33
C LYS A 338 12.99 16.83 19.85
N ASP A 339 13.76 16.20 19.00
CA ASP A 339 13.73 16.38 17.53
C ASP A 339 12.66 15.50 16.85
N ALA A 340 11.77 14.93 17.65
CA ALA A 340 10.71 14.04 17.23
C ALA A 340 11.17 12.73 16.54
N THR A 341 12.41 12.31 16.77
CA THR A 341 12.88 10.98 16.42
C THR A 341 12.23 9.97 17.36
N VAL A 342 11.61 8.92 16.82
CA VAL A 342 10.95 7.88 17.61
C VAL A 342 11.75 6.59 17.50
N ALA A 343 12.18 6.04 18.63
CA ALA A 343 12.77 4.71 18.73
C ALA A 343 11.70 3.71 19.18
N TRP A 344 11.57 2.66 18.43
CA TRP A 344 10.62 1.56 18.63
C TRP A 344 11.34 0.32 19.12
N THR A 345 10.71 -0.40 20.05
CA THR A 345 11.12 -1.77 20.40
C THR A 345 10.04 -2.72 19.88
N MET A 346 10.45 -3.65 19.03
CA MET A 346 9.59 -4.62 18.40
C MET A 346 9.36 -5.85 19.30
N PRO A 347 8.38 -6.74 19.02
CA PRO A 347 8.06 -7.90 19.83
C PRO A 347 9.24 -8.87 19.99
N ASP A 348 10.13 -8.95 19.00
CA ASP A 348 11.35 -9.76 19.03
C ASP A 348 12.51 -9.11 19.81
N GLY A 349 12.28 -7.95 20.42
CA GLY A 349 13.28 -7.16 21.12
C GLY A 349 14.18 -6.32 20.22
N SER A 350 14.04 -6.39 18.90
CA SER A 350 14.79 -5.53 17.98
C SER A 350 14.36 -4.07 18.12
N THR A 351 15.26 -3.15 17.82
CA THR A 351 14.99 -1.71 17.89
C THR A 351 15.13 -1.06 16.52
N VAL A 352 14.24 -0.13 16.22
CA VAL A 352 14.27 0.64 14.98
C VAL A 352 13.89 2.09 15.23
N THR A 353 14.48 3.00 14.47
CA THR A 353 14.26 4.44 14.61
C THR A 353 13.54 4.99 13.39
N THR A 354 12.52 5.83 13.64
CA THR A 354 11.80 6.55 12.60
C THR A 354 11.91 8.06 12.81
N MET A 355 12.01 8.81 11.71
CA MET A 355 12.12 10.25 11.73
C MET A 355 10.85 10.93 11.21
N PRO A 356 10.52 12.14 11.64
CA PRO A 356 9.41 12.90 11.08
C PRO A 356 9.71 13.24 9.60
N GLN A 357 8.68 13.25 8.76
CA GLN A 357 8.81 13.44 7.31
C GLN A 357 7.86 14.50 6.74
N GLY A 358 7.11 15.17 7.59
CA GLY A 358 6.12 16.14 7.15
C GLY A 358 6.71 17.51 6.82
N PRO A 359 5.91 18.40 6.22
CA PRO A 359 6.35 19.73 5.76
C PRO A 359 6.78 20.68 6.86
N VAL A 360 6.37 20.43 8.11
CA VAL A 360 6.72 21.24 9.30
C VAL A 360 7.93 20.66 10.04
N THR A 361 8.50 19.58 9.56
CA THR A 361 9.72 19.03 10.14
C THR A 361 10.83 20.06 10.03
N PRO A 362 11.54 20.38 11.10
CA PRO A 362 12.73 21.22 11.01
C PRO A 362 13.67 20.61 9.97
N THR A 363 13.88 21.31 8.87
CA THR A 363 14.76 20.81 7.82
C THR A 363 16.14 20.67 8.45
N ILE A 364 16.58 19.44 8.71
CA ILE A 364 18.00 19.17 8.88
C ILE A 364 18.59 19.65 7.57
N LYS A 365 19.29 20.77 7.60
CA LYS A 365 20.01 21.27 6.43
C LYS A 365 21.00 20.17 6.07
N HIS A 366 20.58 19.24 5.23
CA HIS A 366 21.49 18.31 4.59
C HIS A 366 22.46 19.16 3.79
N ARG A 367 23.59 19.42 4.38
CA ARG A 367 24.76 19.90 3.68
C ARG A 367 25.02 18.88 2.56
N ASP A 368 24.92 19.36 1.33
CA ASP A 368 25.16 18.65 0.09
C ASP A 368 24.00 17.86 -0.52
N SER A 369 23.16 18.63 -1.18
CA SER A 369 22.20 18.16 -2.16
C SER A 369 22.82 17.81 -3.53
N ARG A 370 24.02 17.21 -3.58
CA ARG A 370 24.59 16.74 -4.86
C ARG A 370 23.65 15.81 -5.61
N TRP A 371 22.87 15.00 -4.88
CA TRP A 371 21.83 14.16 -5.44
C TRP A 371 20.61 14.95 -5.95
N ALA A 372 20.15 15.96 -5.23
CA ALA A 372 19.05 16.82 -5.67
C ALA A 372 19.42 17.60 -6.94
N VAL A 373 20.64 18.11 -7.05
CA VAL A 373 21.17 18.75 -8.26
C VAL A 373 21.27 17.73 -9.42
N SER A 374 21.68 16.51 -9.17
CA SER A 374 21.75 15.43 -10.18
C SER A 374 20.36 15.03 -10.68
N ILE A 375 19.37 14.90 -9.79
CA ILE A 375 17.97 14.55 -10.13
C ILE A 375 17.30 15.71 -10.87
N ALA A 376 17.47 16.97 -10.40
CA ALA A 376 16.97 18.15 -11.08
C ALA A 376 17.60 18.30 -12.50
N GLY A 377 18.90 18.04 -12.62
CA GLY A 377 19.59 18.00 -13.92
C GLY A 377 19.11 16.87 -14.84
N ARG A 378 18.70 15.74 -14.31
CA ARG A 378 18.06 14.64 -15.08
C ARG A 378 16.65 15.03 -15.55
N ARG A 379 15.84 15.69 -14.70
CA ARG A 379 14.50 16.17 -15.05
C ARG A 379 14.55 17.24 -16.11
N LYS A 380 15.44 18.23 -15.96
CA LYS A 380 15.64 19.30 -16.96
C LYS A 380 16.07 18.74 -18.34
N ARG A 381 16.89 17.70 -18.38
CA ARG A 381 17.26 17.00 -19.62
C ARG A 381 16.11 16.20 -20.25
N ARG A 382 15.16 15.68 -19.46
CA ARG A 382 13.96 15.00 -19.96
C ARG A 382 12.95 15.97 -20.55
N ILE A 383 12.74 17.12 -19.90
CA ILE A 383 11.85 18.18 -20.38
C ILE A 383 12.36 18.74 -21.72
N ASN A 384 13.67 19.03 -21.83
CA ASN A 384 14.29 19.55 -23.05
C ASN A 384 14.43 18.52 -24.18
N ARG A 385 14.11 17.24 -23.96
CA ARG A 385 14.03 16.20 -25.01
C ARG A 385 12.60 15.91 -25.48
N ALA A 386 11.59 16.42 -24.76
CA ALA A 386 10.18 16.28 -25.09
C ALA A 386 9.58 17.57 -25.72
N ALA A 387 10.37 18.64 -25.82
CA ALA A 387 10.11 19.85 -26.58
C ALA A 387 10.93 19.83 -27.87
#